data_137ad7f78b0858cf10bcd177ff48336e
#
_entry.id   137ad7f78b0858cf10bcd177ff48336e
#
_cell.length_a   1.000
_cell.length_b   1.000
_cell.length_c   1.000
_cell.angle_alpha   90.00
_cell.angle_beta   90.00
_cell.angle_gamma   90.00
#
_symmetry.space_group_name_H-M   'P 1'
#
loop_
_entity.id
_entity.type
_entity.pdbx_description
1 polymer ?
#
loop_
_entity_poly.entity_id
_entity_poly.type
_entity_poly.pdbx_seq_one_letter_code
_entity_poly.pdbx_strand_id
1 'polypeptide(L)'
;MKKLLLFITLLSVSCQNNNKSFPIDNIENGVIYEVNIRQYSKTGNFDDFTKDIHKLKDLGVKIIWLMPIHPISKIKRKGTLGSYYSISDYKEVNPEFGSKKDLDELIAEAHKNDMLVILDWVANHTGWDHDWINTNPEYYTKDSNGEITDPINPDTGQSWGWTDVADLNFDNMEMQNEMIEAMEYWVKEHDIDGYRLDAAHSCPPSFWKKSIDRLKNIKNVLMLAESDGYHPGGFELIEMFDMSYNWSGHHVLNNIYKKENNSDDLIENINRNINDYSSDHILMNFTSNHDENTWAGTVFDRYGK
;
A
#
# COMPACT_ATOMS: atom_id res chain seq x y z
N MET A 1 -29.31 22.86 63.05
CA MET A 1 -28.81 21.64 62.35
C MET A 1 -28.90 21.87 60.85
N LYS A 2 -27.80 22.26 60.19
CA LYS A 2 -27.76 22.45 58.72
C LYS A 2 -27.29 21.13 58.11
N LYS A 3 -28.14 20.52 57.25
CA LYS A 3 -27.77 19.34 56.49
C LYS A 3 -26.97 19.78 55.25
N LEU A 4 -25.71 19.34 55.19
CA LEU A 4 -24.85 19.51 54.02
C LEU A 4 -25.15 18.40 53.01
N LEU A 5 -25.70 18.75 51.87
CA LEU A 5 -25.86 17.81 50.72
C LEU A 5 -24.56 17.79 49.93
N LEU A 6 -23.89 16.64 49.93
CA LEU A 6 -22.68 16.38 49.13
C LEU A 6 -23.17 15.92 47.74
N PHE A 7 -22.95 16.74 46.72
CA PHE A 7 -23.18 16.34 45.33
C PHE A 7 -21.90 15.62 44.85
N ILE A 8 -21.99 14.30 44.65
CA ILE A 8 -20.97 13.52 43.99
C ILE A 8 -21.28 13.56 42.50
N THR A 9 -20.52 14.36 41.73
CA THR A 9 -20.52 14.30 40.29
C THR A 9 -19.65 13.10 39.86
N LEU A 10 -20.33 12.04 39.41
CA LEU A 10 -19.69 10.95 38.68
C LEU A 10 -19.24 11.49 37.31
N LEU A 11 -17.93 11.72 37.17
CA LEU A 11 -17.31 11.85 35.86
C LEU A 11 -17.28 10.47 35.22
N SER A 12 -18.23 10.20 34.34
CA SER A 12 -18.16 9.09 33.40
C SER A 12 -17.06 9.40 32.41
N VAL A 13 -15.88 8.80 32.62
CA VAL A 13 -14.87 8.69 31.58
C VAL A 13 -15.45 7.72 30.55
N SER A 14 -16.03 8.28 29.52
CA SER A 14 -16.36 7.54 28.30
C SER A 14 -15.01 7.14 27.68
N CYS A 15 -14.62 5.89 27.82
CA CYS A 15 -13.67 5.29 26.89
C CYS A 15 -14.36 5.37 25.52
N GLN A 16 -14.02 6.35 24.72
CA GLN A 16 -14.27 6.29 23.30
C GLN A 16 -13.39 5.14 22.78
N ASN A 17 -14.01 3.98 22.59
CA ASN A 17 -13.50 3.03 21.62
C ASN A 17 -13.45 3.78 20.28
N ASN A 18 -12.26 4.18 19.88
CA ASN A 18 -12.00 4.59 18.51
C ASN A 18 -12.11 3.33 17.63
N ASN A 19 -13.33 2.83 17.45
CA ASN A 19 -13.59 1.92 16.36
C ASN A 19 -13.27 2.70 15.09
N LYS A 20 -12.19 2.30 14.41
CA LYS A 20 -11.84 2.75 13.08
C LYS A 20 -12.99 2.34 12.14
N SER A 21 -14.06 3.12 12.07
CA SER A 21 -15.13 2.85 11.11
C SER A 21 -14.71 3.39 9.76
N PHE A 22 -14.34 2.50 8.85
CA PHE A 22 -14.27 2.83 7.43
C PHE A 22 -15.69 3.07 6.91
N PRO A 23 -15.85 3.79 5.79
CA PRO A 23 -17.17 4.05 5.20
C PRO A 23 -17.88 2.77 4.72
N ILE A 24 -17.23 1.62 4.78
CA ILE A 24 -17.76 0.30 4.38
C ILE A 24 -17.69 -0.65 5.58
N ASP A 25 -18.84 -1.22 5.94
CA ASP A 25 -18.94 -2.20 7.01
C ASP A 25 -18.28 -3.54 6.62
N ASN A 26 -17.69 -4.22 7.61
CA ASN A 26 -17.07 -5.55 7.49
C ASN A 26 -15.96 -5.62 6.43
N ILE A 27 -15.10 -4.62 6.39
CA ILE A 27 -13.99 -4.55 5.44
C ILE A 27 -13.01 -5.72 5.62
N GLU A 28 -12.88 -6.24 6.85
CA GLU A 28 -12.06 -7.38 7.24
C GLU A 28 -12.51 -8.70 6.59
N ASN A 29 -13.75 -8.78 6.11
CA ASN A 29 -14.30 -9.92 5.39
C ASN A 29 -14.41 -9.66 3.88
N GLY A 30 -13.89 -8.54 3.42
CA GLY A 30 -13.98 -8.11 2.02
C GLY A 30 -12.89 -8.73 1.14
N VAL A 31 -13.13 -8.71 -0.15
CA VAL A 31 -12.14 -9.06 -1.17
C VAL A 31 -11.43 -7.80 -1.62
N ILE A 32 -10.09 -7.86 -1.70
CA ILE A 32 -9.26 -6.86 -2.38
C ILE A 32 -9.06 -7.34 -3.83
N TYR A 33 -9.38 -6.49 -4.79
CA TYR A 33 -9.11 -6.73 -6.20
C TYR A 33 -7.95 -5.84 -6.66
N GLU A 34 -6.78 -6.44 -6.83
CA GLU A 34 -5.63 -5.79 -7.42
C GLU A 34 -5.82 -5.69 -8.93
N VAL A 35 -5.63 -4.51 -9.51
CA VAL A 35 -5.78 -4.30 -10.95
C VAL A 35 -4.58 -3.58 -11.55
N ASN A 36 -4.01 -4.20 -12.59
CA ASN A 36 -3.09 -3.58 -13.51
C ASN A 36 -3.89 -3.00 -14.68
N ILE A 37 -4.08 -1.69 -14.71
CA ILE A 37 -4.92 -1.01 -15.71
C ILE A 37 -4.46 -1.32 -17.15
N ARG A 38 -3.14 -1.28 -17.41
CA ARG A 38 -2.59 -1.59 -18.75
C ARG A 38 -2.94 -3.00 -19.23
N GLN A 39 -3.02 -3.96 -18.31
CA GLN A 39 -3.23 -5.37 -18.65
C GLN A 39 -4.69 -5.82 -18.54
N TYR A 40 -5.56 -5.00 -17.96
CA TYR A 40 -6.96 -5.36 -17.72
C TYR A 40 -7.74 -5.56 -19.00
N SER A 41 -7.56 -4.68 -19.99
CA SER A 41 -8.27 -4.70 -21.26
C SER A 41 -7.32 -4.55 -22.45
N LYS A 42 -7.85 -4.63 -23.66
CA LYS A 42 -7.06 -4.39 -24.88
C LYS A 42 -6.59 -2.93 -25.01
N THR A 43 -7.36 -2.00 -24.48
CA THR A 43 -7.03 -0.56 -24.53
C THR A 43 -6.14 -0.17 -23.36
N GLY A 44 -6.20 -0.89 -22.23
CA GLY A 44 -5.38 -0.67 -21.05
C GLY A 44 -5.66 0.67 -20.38
N ASN A 45 -6.91 1.10 -20.31
CA ASN A 45 -7.32 2.40 -19.78
C ASN A 45 -8.36 2.30 -18.65
N PHE A 46 -8.56 3.41 -17.93
CA PHE A 46 -9.53 3.48 -16.83
C PHE A 46 -10.95 3.24 -17.28
N ASP A 47 -11.36 3.78 -18.42
CA ASP A 47 -12.73 3.68 -18.94
C ASP A 47 -13.20 2.22 -19.11
N ASP A 48 -12.33 1.36 -19.59
CA ASP A 48 -12.70 -0.04 -19.78
C ASP A 48 -12.81 -0.78 -18.45
N PHE A 49 -11.96 -0.47 -17.48
CA PHE A 49 -12.09 -1.03 -16.13
C PHE A 49 -13.34 -0.50 -15.42
N THR A 50 -13.63 0.80 -15.53
CA THR A 50 -14.80 1.44 -14.93
C THR A 50 -16.11 0.76 -15.34
N LYS A 51 -16.25 0.36 -16.60
CA LYS A 51 -17.44 -0.36 -17.10
C LYS A 51 -17.69 -1.68 -16.39
N ASP A 52 -16.65 -2.31 -15.86
CA ASP A 52 -16.72 -3.63 -15.26
C ASP A 52 -16.79 -3.62 -13.73
N ILE A 53 -16.67 -2.45 -13.06
CA ILE A 53 -16.70 -2.31 -11.59
C ILE A 53 -17.95 -2.96 -10.99
N HIS A 54 -19.14 -2.80 -11.62
CA HIS A 54 -20.37 -3.41 -11.14
C HIS A 54 -20.29 -4.94 -11.03
N LYS A 55 -19.47 -5.61 -11.86
CA LYS A 55 -19.26 -7.07 -11.82
C LYS A 55 -18.44 -7.50 -10.61
N LEU A 56 -17.58 -6.62 -10.10
CA LEU A 56 -16.75 -6.88 -8.92
C LEU A 56 -17.58 -6.94 -7.65
N LYS A 57 -18.70 -6.20 -7.59
CA LYS A 57 -19.65 -6.24 -6.48
C LYS A 57 -20.19 -7.66 -6.25
N ASP A 58 -20.54 -8.37 -7.31
CA ASP A 58 -21.05 -9.73 -7.24
C ASP A 58 -19.99 -10.74 -6.74
N LEU A 59 -18.71 -10.40 -6.87
CA LEU A 59 -17.58 -11.18 -6.35
C LEU A 59 -17.25 -10.87 -4.88
N GLY A 60 -17.97 -9.93 -4.26
CA GLY A 60 -17.72 -9.50 -2.88
C GLY A 60 -16.53 -8.56 -2.73
N VAL A 61 -16.08 -7.92 -3.81
CA VAL A 61 -14.99 -6.94 -3.75
C VAL A 61 -15.42 -5.74 -2.92
N LYS A 62 -14.57 -5.35 -1.98
CA LYS A 62 -14.73 -4.18 -1.11
C LYS A 62 -13.66 -3.13 -1.35
N ILE A 63 -12.52 -3.54 -1.84
CA ILE A 63 -11.37 -2.66 -2.09
C ILE A 63 -10.85 -2.93 -3.50
N ILE A 64 -10.74 -1.89 -4.30
CA ILE A 64 -10.01 -1.89 -5.56
C ILE A 64 -8.62 -1.32 -5.28
N TRP A 65 -7.58 -2.12 -5.47
CA TRP A 65 -6.20 -1.69 -5.40
C TRP A 65 -5.68 -1.46 -6.81
N LEU A 66 -5.50 -0.19 -7.18
CA LEU A 66 -4.88 0.20 -8.43
C LEU A 66 -3.36 0.09 -8.28
N MET A 67 -2.71 -0.77 -9.07
CA MET A 67 -1.25 -0.75 -9.25
C MET A 67 -0.80 0.67 -9.66
N PRO A 68 0.50 1.05 -9.54
CA PRO A 68 0.90 2.44 -9.72
C PRO A 68 0.35 3.05 -11.00
N ILE A 69 -0.39 4.14 -10.85
CA ILE A 69 -1.09 4.84 -11.94
C ILE A 69 -0.29 5.99 -12.55
N HIS A 70 0.88 6.27 -11.99
CA HIS A 70 1.71 7.42 -12.33
C HIS A 70 2.47 7.26 -13.65
N PRO A 71 2.95 8.35 -14.27
CA PRO A 71 3.83 8.29 -15.43
C PRO A 71 5.10 7.49 -15.10
N ILE A 72 5.52 6.65 -16.06
CA ILE A 72 6.67 5.76 -15.90
C ILE A 72 7.92 6.43 -16.47
N SER A 73 9.02 6.41 -15.71
CA SER A 73 10.32 6.93 -16.13
C SER A 73 10.79 6.33 -17.45
N LYS A 74 11.45 7.15 -18.25
CA LYS A 74 12.09 6.76 -19.53
C LYS A 74 13.60 6.60 -19.42
N ILE A 75 14.22 7.31 -18.46
CA ILE A 75 15.66 7.25 -18.22
C ILE A 75 15.99 5.97 -17.46
N LYS A 76 17.02 5.28 -17.90
CA LYS A 76 17.46 3.96 -17.38
C LYS A 76 16.37 2.88 -17.36
N ARG A 77 15.33 3.04 -18.16
CA ARG A 77 14.18 2.13 -18.23
C ARG A 77 14.59 0.70 -18.52
N LYS A 78 14.12 -0.25 -17.74
CA LYS A 78 14.22 -1.69 -18.03
C LYS A 78 13.06 -2.13 -18.93
N GLY A 79 13.38 -2.90 -19.96
CA GLY A 79 12.41 -3.36 -20.95
C GLY A 79 11.82 -2.23 -21.81
N THR A 80 10.82 -2.56 -22.63
CA THR A 80 10.23 -1.60 -23.60
C THR A 80 9.24 -0.64 -22.94
N LEU A 81 8.48 -1.11 -21.95
CA LEU A 81 7.39 -0.36 -21.32
C LEU A 81 7.78 0.27 -19.98
N GLY A 82 8.89 -0.17 -19.38
CA GLY A 82 9.34 0.25 -18.06
C GLY A 82 8.52 -0.36 -16.91
N SER A 83 9.01 -0.14 -15.69
CA SER A 83 8.34 -0.57 -14.47
C SER A 83 7.30 0.47 -14.03
N TYR A 84 6.12 0.03 -13.61
CA TYR A 84 5.11 0.87 -12.96
C TYR A 84 5.65 1.53 -11.69
N TYR A 85 6.62 0.90 -11.05
CA TYR A 85 7.27 1.37 -9.82
C TYR A 85 8.38 2.40 -10.07
N SER A 86 8.73 2.70 -11.33
CA SER A 86 9.67 3.78 -11.69
C SER A 86 8.91 5.07 -11.99
N ILE A 87 8.45 5.75 -10.93
CA ILE A 87 7.54 6.90 -11.00
C ILE A 87 8.31 8.18 -11.39
N SER A 88 7.85 8.88 -12.43
CA SER A 88 8.42 10.15 -12.86
C SER A 88 7.66 11.40 -12.38
N ASP A 89 6.42 11.25 -11.89
CA ASP A 89 5.63 12.32 -11.30
C ASP A 89 4.54 11.75 -10.40
N TYR A 90 4.57 12.09 -9.11
CA TYR A 90 3.62 11.59 -8.11
C TYR A 90 2.23 12.22 -8.17
N LYS A 91 2.07 13.36 -8.86
CA LYS A 91 0.79 14.08 -8.94
C LYS A 91 0.13 13.98 -10.31
N GLU A 92 0.70 13.18 -11.21
CA GLU A 92 0.14 12.94 -12.55
C GLU A 92 -0.29 11.48 -12.75
N VAL A 93 -1.24 11.30 -13.66
CA VAL A 93 -1.69 10.00 -14.16
C VAL A 93 -0.91 9.65 -15.41
N ASN A 94 -0.52 8.39 -15.57
CA ASN A 94 0.08 7.91 -16.81
C ASN A 94 -0.92 8.12 -17.97
N PRO A 95 -0.55 8.91 -18.99
CA PRO A 95 -1.44 9.22 -20.11
C PRO A 95 -1.84 7.99 -20.92
N GLU A 96 -1.15 6.85 -20.78
CA GLU A 96 -1.58 5.58 -21.37
C GLU A 96 -2.88 5.05 -20.75
N PHE A 97 -3.17 5.40 -19.48
CA PHE A 97 -4.35 4.93 -18.75
C PHE A 97 -5.55 5.86 -18.91
N GLY A 98 -5.35 7.08 -19.34
CA GLY A 98 -6.35 8.13 -19.45
C GLY A 98 -5.94 9.43 -18.75
N SER A 99 -6.92 10.18 -18.27
CA SER A 99 -6.74 11.44 -17.55
C SER A 99 -7.13 11.31 -16.08
N LYS A 100 -6.82 12.33 -15.27
CA LYS A 100 -7.32 12.44 -13.88
C LYS A 100 -8.86 12.39 -13.83
N LYS A 101 -9.53 12.98 -14.81
CA LYS A 101 -10.99 12.94 -14.90
C LYS A 101 -11.52 11.49 -15.07
N ASP A 102 -10.85 10.69 -15.88
CA ASP A 102 -11.24 9.29 -16.09
C ASP A 102 -11.00 8.47 -14.81
N LEU A 103 -9.96 8.79 -14.04
CA LEU A 103 -9.73 8.23 -12.70
C LEU A 103 -10.84 8.66 -11.72
N ASP A 104 -11.24 9.94 -11.72
CA ASP A 104 -12.34 10.44 -10.88
C ASP A 104 -13.66 9.72 -11.20
N GLU A 105 -13.93 9.45 -12.46
CA GLU A 105 -15.11 8.68 -12.89
C GLU A 105 -15.04 7.22 -12.41
N LEU A 106 -13.85 6.61 -12.43
CA LEU A 106 -13.61 5.27 -11.86
C LEU A 106 -13.89 5.25 -10.36
N ILE A 107 -13.33 6.20 -9.61
CA ILE A 107 -13.51 6.31 -8.15
C ILE A 107 -14.99 6.51 -7.82
N ALA A 108 -15.67 7.42 -8.51
CA ALA A 108 -17.09 7.66 -8.32
C ALA A 108 -17.96 6.41 -8.60
N GLU A 109 -17.64 5.63 -9.64
CA GLU A 109 -18.36 4.38 -9.92
C GLU A 109 -18.05 3.30 -8.87
N ALA A 110 -16.82 3.23 -8.34
CA ALA A 110 -16.46 2.33 -7.26
C ALA A 110 -17.25 2.68 -5.97
N HIS A 111 -17.27 3.95 -5.57
CA HIS A 111 -18.03 4.41 -4.39
C HIS A 111 -19.53 4.14 -4.53
N LYS A 112 -20.11 4.36 -5.70
CA LYS A 112 -21.53 4.03 -6.00
C LYS A 112 -21.83 2.53 -5.83
N ASN A 113 -20.82 1.68 -5.97
CA ASN A 113 -20.93 0.23 -5.79
C ASN A 113 -20.46 -0.24 -4.40
N ASP A 114 -20.30 0.64 -3.43
CA ASP A 114 -19.84 0.36 -2.06
C ASP A 114 -18.42 -0.26 -2.02
N MET A 115 -17.51 0.23 -2.84
CA MET A 115 -16.11 -0.17 -2.89
C MET A 115 -15.19 1.00 -2.60
N LEU A 116 -14.12 0.75 -1.86
CA LEU A 116 -13.00 1.68 -1.66
C LEU A 116 -12.02 1.58 -2.82
N VAL A 117 -11.33 2.69 -3.12
CA VAL A 117 -10.23 2.73 -4.09
C VAL A 117 -8.95 3.14 -3.38
N ILE A 118 -7.95 2.28 -3.39
CA ILE A 118 -6.61 2.58 -2.86
C ILE A 118 -5.59 2.60 -4.00
N LEU A 119 -4.60 3.49 -3.87
CA LEU A 119 -3.49 3.58 -4.80
C LEU A 119 -2.28 2.82 -4.29
N ASP A 120 -1.57 2.16 -5.18
CA ASP A 120 -0.23 1.67 -4.91
C ASP A 120 0.74 2.85 -4.83
N TRP A 121 1.45 2.97 -3.71
CA TRP A 121 2.31 4.11 -3.43
C TRP A 121 3.76 3.69 -3.23
N VAL A 122 4.62 4.17 -4.09
CA VAL A 122 6.06 3.88 -4.08
C VAL A 122 6.78 5.03 -3.39
N ALA A 123 7.05 4.90 -2.08
CA ALA A 123 7.68 5.97 -1.30
C ALA A 123 9.21 5.90 -1.29
N ASN A 124 9.79 4.71 -1.51
CA ASN A 124 11.22 4.46 -1.30
C ASN A 124 12.13 5.08 -2.39
N HIS A 125 11.64 5.26 -3.60
CA HIS A 125 12.43 5.69 -4.75
C HIS A 125 11.59 6.38 -5.81
N THR A 126 12.24 7.08 -6.76
CA THR A 126 11.61 7.63 -7.95
C THR A 126 12.23 7.07 -9.23
N GLY A 127 11.62 7.33 -10.37
CA GLY A 127 12.29 7.19 -11.66
C GLY A 127 13.40 8.24 -11.86
N TRP A 128 14.33 7.97 -12.78
CA TRP A 128 15.49 8.83 -13.02
C TRP A 128 15.18 10.15 -13.76
N ASP A 129 13.99 10.33 -14.29
CA ASP A 129 13.51 11.56 -14.90
C ASP A 129 12.44 12.28 -14.06
N HIS A 130 12.31 11.92 -12.79
CA HIS A 130 11.54 12.70 -11.83
C HIS A 130 12.18 14.08 -11.67
N ASP A 131 11.36 15.14 -11.63
CA ASP A 131 11.85 16.53 -11.58
C ASP A 131 12.81 16.77 -10.41
N TRP A 132 12.61 16.11 -9.28
CA TRP A 132 13.48 16.20 -8.09
C TRP A 132 14.93 15.83 -8.37
N ILE A 133 15.23 14.99 -9.35
CA ILE A 133 16.61 14.65 -9.74
C ILE A 133 17.41 15.93 -10.08
N ASN A 134 16.76 16.89 -10.73
CA ASN A 134 17.41 18.11 -11.20
C ASN A 134 17.16 19.29 -10.26
N THR A 135 15.97 19.39 -9.64
CA THR A 135 15.58 20.52 -8.81
C THR A 135 16.04 20.40 -7.37
N ASN A 136 16.06 19.17 -6.83
CA ASN A 136 16.32 18.86 -5.43
C ASN A 136 17.20 17.61 -5.30
N PRO A 137 18.43 17.59 -5.86
CA PRO A 137 19.28 16.40 -5.85
C PRO A 137 19.73 15.96 -4.44
N GLU A 138 19.51 16.78 -3.41
CA GLU A 138 19.68 16.45 -1.99
C GLU A 138 18.55 15.59 -1.42
N TYR A 139 17.47 15.39 -2.16
CA TYR A 139 16.39 14.47 -1.82
C TYR A 139 16.78 13.00 -2.03
N TYR A 140 17.93 12.77 -2.66
CA TYR A 140 18.38 11.43 -3.03
C TYR A 140 19.60 10.99 -2.24
N THR A 141 19.66 9.69 -1.97
CA THR A 141 20.85 9.03 -1.44
C THR A 141 22.01 9.11 -2.43
N LYS A 142 23.20 9.43 -1.92
CA LYS A 142 24.41 9.60 -2.75
C LYS A 142 25.51 8.64 -2.29
N ASP A 143 26.27 8.18 -3.25
CA ASP A 143 27.47 7.38 -3.01
C ASP A 143 28.66 8.25 -2.49
N SER A 144 29.80 7.61 -2.26
CA SER A 144 31.02 8.29 -1.80
C SER A 144 31.60 9.30 -2.80
N ASN A 145 31.18 9.26 -4.07
CA ASN A 145 31.57 10.20 -5.11
C ASN A 145 30.57 11.38 -5.24
N GLY A 146 29.46 11.34 -4.49
CA GLY A 146 28.41 12.34 -4.55
C GLY A 146 27.36 12.09 -5.64
N GLU A 147 27.40 10.93 -6.29
CA GLU A 147 26.45 10.54 -7.33
C GLU A 147 25.19 9.89 -6.72
N ILE A 148 24.02 10.21 -7.28
CA ILE A 148 22.75 9.58 -6.86
C ILE A 148 22.77 8.09 -7.15
N THR A 149 22.35 7.28 -6.17
CA THR A 149 22.34 5.82 -6.27
C THR A 149 20.96 5.25 -6.55
N ASP A 150 20.89 4.01 -7.00
CA ASP A 150 19.73 3.15 -6.88
C ASP A 150 19.62 2.59 -5.43
N PRO A 151 18.46 2.04 -5.03
CA PRO A 151 18.25 1.54 -3.67
C PRO A 151 19.31 0.54 -3.22
N ILE A 152 19.79 0.74 -1.99
CA ILE A 152 20.87 -0.03 -1.38
C ILE A 152 20.29 -0.97 -0.32
N ASN A 153 20.75 -2.22 -0.35
CA ASN A 153 20.48 -3.18 0.71
C ASN A 153 21.17 -2.72 2.01
N PRO A 154 20.40 -2.43 3.09
CA PRO A 154 20.99 -1.90 4.33
C PRO A 154 21.91 -2.91 5.03
N ASP A 155 21.71 -4.21 4.84
CA ASP A 155 22.51 -5.26 5.49
C ASP A 155 23.88 -5.45 4.82
N THR A 156 23.95 -5.25 3.51
CA THR A 156 25.16 -5.52 2.73
C THR A 156 25.86 -4.26 2.22
N GLY A 157 25.18 -3.12 2.20
CA GLY A 157 25.65 -1.87 1.61
C GLY A 157 25.76 -1.92 0.08
N GLN A 158 25.20 -2.95 -0.57
CA GLN A 158 25.22 -3.12 -2.02
C GLN A 158 23.88 -2.76 -2.64
N SER A 159 23.88 -2.31 -3.90
CA SER A 159 22.67 -2.10 -4.68
C SER A 159 21.82 -3.37 -4.74
N TRP A 160 20.49 -3.20 -4.61
CA TRP A 160 19.53 -4.25 -4.92
C TRP A 160 19.48 -4.61 -6.42
N GLY A 161 20.14 -3.83 -7.26
CA GLY A 161 20.10 -3.98 -8.73
C GLY A 161 18.85 -3.36 -9.36
N TRP A 162 18.15 -2.48 -8.63
CA TRP A 162 16.99 -1.74 -9.14
C TRP A 162 17.45 -0.49 -9.89
N THR A 163 18.29 -0.68 -10.88
CA THR A 163 19.03 0.38 -11.59
C THR A 163 18.18 1.35 -12.41
N ASP A 164 16.88 1.07 -12.55
CA ASP A 164 15.90 1.91 -13.23
C ASP A 164 15.21 2.92 -12.31
N VAL A 165 15.57 2.95 -11.02
CA VAL A 165 15.04 3.88 -10.02
C VAL A 165 16.16 4.53 -9.21
N ALA A 166 15.88 5.67 -8.58
CA ALA A 166 16.78 6.47 -7.76
C ALA A 166 16.31 6.49 -6.31
N ASP A 167 17.19 6.16 -5.38
CA ASP A 167 16.90 6.01 -3.95
C ASP A 167 16.66 7.35 -3.26
N LEU A 168 15.59 7.45 -2.46
CA LEU A 168 15.26 8.66 -1.72
C LEU A 168 15.93 8.70 -0.34
N ASN A 169 16.46 9.87 0.01
CA ASN A 169 17.10 10.11 1.30
C ASN A 169 16.09 10.53 2.36
N PHE A 170 15.68 9.59 3.21
CA PHE A 170 14.74 9.86 4.30
C PHE A 170 15.31 10.69 5.46
N ASP A 171 16.60 11.00 5.49
CA ASP A 171 17.14 12.00 6.42
C ASP A 171 16.76 13.43 6.00
N ASN A 172 16.32 13.63 4.76
CA ASN A 172 15.87 14.92 4.26
C ASN A 172 14.39 15.16 4.59
N MET A 173 14.14 16.09 5.52
CA MET A 173 12.79 16.40 6.00
C MET A 173 11.92 17.13 4.95
N GLU A 174 12.51 17.86 4.02
CA GLU A 174 11.78 18.55 2.94
C GLU A 174 11.27 17.51 1.95
N MET A 175 12.11 16.56 1.55
CA MET A 175 11.71 15.42 0.74
C MET A 175 10.53 14.68 1.38
N GLN A 176 10.63 14.34 2.67
CA GLN A 176 9.53 13.67 3.39
C GLN A 176 8.23 14.48 3.33
N ASN A 177 8.31 15.82 3.49
CA ASN A 177 7.13 16.68 3.44
C ASN A 177 6.50 16.71 2.06
N GLU A 178 7.30 16.86 1.00
CA GLU A 178 6.80 16.86 -0.38
C GLU A 178 6.18 15.51 -0.78
N MET A 179 6.78 14.40 -0.33
CA MET A 179 6.21 13.07 -0.52
C MET A 179 4.83 12.96 0.15
N ILE A 180 4.69 13.44 1.40
CA ILE A 180 3.41 13.41 2.11
C ILE A 180 2.39 14.35 1.43
N GLU A 181 2.81 15.51 0.96
CA GLU A 181 1.93 16.44 0.22
C GLU A 181 1.44 15.84 -1.11
N ALA A 182 2.25 15.01 -1.74
CA ALA A 182 1.81 14.25 -2.91
C ALA A 182 0.74 13.20 -2.54
N MET A 183 0.88 12.53 -1.40
CA MET A 183 -0.17 11.64 -0.89
C MET A 183 -1.45 12.41 -0.52
N GLU A 184 -1.32 13.52 0.21
CA GLU A 184 -2.48 14.35 0.56
C GLU A 184 -3.25 14.86 -0.67
N TYR A 185 -2.54 15.15 -1.77
CA TYR A 185 -3.15 15.61 -3.02
C TYR A 185 -4.20 14.62 -3.53
N TRP A 186 -3.90 13.33 -3.60
CA TRP A 186 -4.85 12.33 -4.11
C TRP A 186 -6.06 12.14 -3.18
N VAL A 187 -5.86 12.25 -1.87
CA VAL A 187 -6.96 12.18 -0.91
C VAL A 187 -7.87 13.41 -0.99
N LYS A 188 -7.29 14.61 -1.15
CA LYS A 188 -8.03 15.88 -1.16
C LYS A 188 -8.75 16.14 -2.48
N GLU A 189 -8.05 15.92 -3.60
CA GLU A 189 -8.49 16.35 -4.91
C GLU A 189 -9.22 15.26 -5.69
N HIS A 190 -8.92 13.98 -5.38
CA HIS A 190 -9.44 12.83 -6.11
C HIS A 190 -10.22 11.83 -5.23
N ASP A 191 -10.41 12.13 -3.96
CA ASP A 191 -11.24 11.37 -3.00
C ASP A 191 -10.89 9.89 -2.90
N ILE A 192 -9.62 9.50 -3.10
CA ILE A 192 -9.18 8.11 -2.88
C ILE A 192 -9.34 7.73 -1.40
N ASP A 193 -9.43 6.43 -1.13
CA ASP A 193 -9.73 5.90 0.20
C ASP A 193 -8.52 5.39 0.95
N GLY A 194 -7.34 5.44 0.35
CA GLY A 194 -6.11 5.03 1.02
C GLY A 194 -5.02 4.55 0.07
N TYR A 195 -4.09 3.78 0.64
CA TYR A 195 -2.89 3.36 -0.05
C TYR A 195 -2.49 1.92 0.28
N ARG A 196 -1.95 1.22 -0.71
CA ARG A 196 -1.02 0.11 -0.52
C ARG A 196 0.40 0.68 -0.60
N LEU A 197 1.18 0.47 0.43
CA LEU A 197 2.52 1.05 0.58
C LEU A 197 3.54 0.03 0.10
N ASP A 198 4.13 0.29 -1.08
CA ASP A 198 5.18 -0.53 -1.68
C ASP A 198 6.41 -0.60 -0.78
N ALA A 199 6.93 -1.80 -0.54
CA ALA A 199 8.10 -2.04 0.29
C ALA A 199 8.11 -1.20 1.58
N ALA A 200 7.01 -1.19 2.34
CA ALA A 200 6.81 -0.28 3.48
C ALA A 200 7.95 -0.32 4.51
N HIS A 201 8.61 -1.46 4.66
CA HIS A 201 9.77 -1.66 5.54
C HIS A 201 11.04 -0.90 5.09
N SER A 202 11.09 -0.44 3.85
CA SER A 202 12.22 0.34 3.31
C SER A 202 12.18 1.82 3.70
N CYS A 203 11.07 2.28 4.27
CA CYS A 203 10.91 3.66 4.74
C CYS A 203 10.88 3.70 6.28
N PRO A 204 11.43 4.76 6.91
CA PRO A 204 11.45 4.86 8.37
C PRO A 204 10.05 4.86 9.01
N PRO A 205 9.83 4.17 10.15
CA PRO A 205 8.56 4.22 10.88
C PRO A 205 8.08 5.63 11.22
N SER A 206 9.01 6.55 11.52
CA SER A 206 8.70 7.96 11.80
C SER A 206 8.09 8.69 10.60
N PHE A 207 8.51 8.37 9.37
CA PHE A 207 7.91 8.89 8.15
C PHE A 207 6.47 8.40 7.99
N TRP A 208 6.24 7.10 8.17
CA TRP A 208 4.89 6.53 8.06
C TRP A 208 3.96 7.09 9.12
N LYS A 209 4.42 7.18 10.38
CA LYS A 209 3.62 7.79 11.44
C LYS A 209 3.17 9.21 11.06
N LYS A 210 4.09 10.05 10.60
CA LYS A 210 3.79 11.42 10.17
C LYS A 210 2.83 11.45 8.98
N SER A 211 3.04 10.57 7.99
CA SER A 211 2.18 10.46 6.80
C SER A 211 0.76 10.08 7.20
N ILE A 212 0.60 9.01 7.98
CA ILE A 212 -0.70 8.50 8.42
C ILE A 212 -1.44 9.54 9.26
N ASP A 213 -0.75 10.20 10.21
CA ASP A 213 -1.35 11.25 11.05
C ASP A 213 -1.87 12.41 10.17
N ARG A 214 -1.12 12.85 9.16
CA ARG A 214 -1.53 13.93 8.25
C ARG A 214 -2.71 13.51 7.36
N LEU A 215 -2.66 12.31 6.78
CA LEU A 215 -3.72 11.78 5.91
C LEU A 215 -5.02 11.58 6.68
N LYS A 216 -4.96 10.98 7.89
CA LYS A 216 -6.14 10.75 8.74
C LYS A 216 -6.78 12.03 9.28
N ASN A 217 -6.06 13.16 9.27
CA ASN A 217 -6.66 14.49 9.53
C ASN A 217 -7.54 15.00 8.36
N ILE A 218 -7.38 14.46 7.16
CA ILE A 218 -8.18 14.84 5.99
C ILE A 218 -9.40 13.92 5.88
N LYS A 219 -9.15 12.61 5.86
CA LYS A 219 -10.14 11.55 5.67
C LYS A 219 -9.68 10.30 6.42
N ASN A 220 -10.59 9.47 6.89
CA ASN A 220 -10.23 8.15 7.40
C ASN A 220 -9.79 7.26 6.24
N VAL A 221 -8.48 7.16 6.01
CA VAL A 221 -7.86 6.40 4.92
C VAL A 221 -7.44 5.01 5.36
N LEU A 222 -7.59 4.04 4.48
CA LEU A 222 -7.12 2.67 4.65
C LEU A 222 -5.64 2.57 4.26
N MET A 223 -4.82 2.05 5.15
CA MET A 223 -3.38 1.92 4.95
C MET A 223 -2.97 0.45 4.98
N LEU A 224 -2.66 -0.11 3.80
CA LEU A 224 -2.18 -1.48 3.63
C LEU A 224 -0.66 -1.48 3.44
N ALA A 225 0.09 -2.02 4.40
CA ALA A 225 1.54 -2.14 4.28
C ALA A 225 1.94 -3.41 3.52
N GLU A 226 2.79 -3.28 2.49
CA GLU A 226 3.54 -4.41 1.97
C GLU A 226 4.70 -4.71 2.92
N SER A 227 4.37 -5.38 3.99
CA SER A 227 5.26 -5.90 5.03
C SER A 227 4.48 -6.89 5.86
N ASP A 228 5.15 -7.63 6.74
CA ASP A 228 4.52 -8.41 7.79
C ASP A 228 5.23 -8.20 9.14
N GLY A 229 4.63 -8.70 10.22
CA GLY A 229 5.19 -8.57 11.56
C GLY A 229 6.51 -9.33 11.75
N TYR A 230 6.77 -10.36 10.97
CA TYR A 230 7.94 -11.23 11.12
C TYR A 230 9.18 -10.73 10.39
N HIS A 231 9.07 -9.65 9.62
CA HIS A 231 10.23 -8.93 9.12
C HIS A 231 10.98 -8.23 10.27
N PRO A 232 12.31 -8.07 10.23
CA PRO A 232 13.03 -7.30 11.26
C PRO A 232 12.39 -5.92 11.50
N GLY A 233 11.98 -5.65 12.75
CA GLY A 233 11.23 -4.43 13.11
C GLY A 233 9.77 -4.41 12.63
N GLY A 234 9.28 -5.51 12.05
CA GLY A 234 7.98 -5.56 11.38
C GLY A 234 6.80 -5.26 12.30
N PHE A 235 6.77 -5.81 13.52
CA PHE A 235 5.65 -5.55 14.44
C PHE A 235 5.53 -4.07 14.84
N GLU A 236 6.64 -3.38 15.11
CA GLU A 236 6.63 -1.94 15.38
C GLU A 236 6.13 -1.15 14.16
N LEU A 237 6.53 -1.55 12.98
CA LEU A 237 6.10 -0.93 11.74
C LEU A 237 4.60 -1.11 11.50
N ILE A 238 4.10 -2.35 11.52
CA ILE A 238 2.73 -2.66 11.11
C ILE A 238 1.66 -2.17 12.10
N GLU A 239 2.01 -1.93 13.38
CA GLU A 239 1.07 -1.35 14.36
C GLU A 239 0.49 0.01 13.92
N MET A 240 1.18 0.72 13.02
CA MET A 240 0.72 2.01 12.49
C MET A 240 -0.30 1.87 11.37
N PHE A 241 -0.34 0.70 10.71
CA PHE A 241 -1.18 0.44 9.55
C PHE A 241 -2.47 -0.27 9.93
N ASP A 242 -3.48 -0.17 9.07
CA ASP A 242 -4.75 -0.85 9.28
C ASP A 242 -4.68 -2.32 8.84
N MET A 243 -3.82 -2.60 7.85
CA MET A 243 -3.68 -3.91 7.22
C MET A 243 -2.23 -4.17 6.79
N SER A 244 -1.81 -5.43 6.86
CA SER A 244 -0.54 -5.89 6.29
C SER A 244 -0.67 -7.25 5.60
N TYR A 245 0.36 -7.66 4.88
CA TYR A 245 0.40 -8.94 4.19
C TYR A 245 0.55 -10.12 5.16
N ASN A 246 -0.17 -11.22 4.91
CA ASN A 246 0.06 -12.50 5.58
C ASN A 246 1.04 -13.37 4.78
N TRP A 247 2.30 -12.93 4.67
CA TRP A 247 3.33 -13.69 3.95
C TRP A 247 3.54 -15.08 4.53
N SER A 248 3.55 -15.20 5.86
CA SER A 248 3.73 -16.48 6.53
C SER A 248 2.62 -17.47 6.18
N GLY A 249 1.36 -17.03 6.18
CA GLY A 249 0.21 -17.85 5.77
C GLY A 249 0.27 -18.23 4.29
N HIS A 250 0.66 -17.29 3.42
CA HIS A 250 0.86 -17.54 1.99
C HIS A 250 1.91 -18.64 1.75
N HIS A 251 3.06 -18.57 2.41
CA HIS A 251 4.11 -19.59 2.28
C HIS A 251 3.66 -20.97 2.77
N VAL A 252 2.98 -21.04 3.92
CA VAL A 252 2.44 -22.30 4.43
C VAL A 252 1.46 -22.93 3.45
N LEU A 253 0.53 -22.14 2.87
CA LEU A 253 -0.42 -22.63 1.87
C LEU A 253 0.27 -23.16 0.60
N ASN A 254 1.27 -22.46 0.08
CA ASN A 254 2.07 -22.91 -1.06
C ASN A 254 2.78 -24.24 -0.74
N ASN A 255 3.34 -24.36 0.45
CA ASN A 255 4.06 -25.57 0.89
C ASN A 255 3.12 -26.74 1.13
N ILE A 256 1.88 -26.52 1.59
CA ILE A 256 0.86 -27.58 1.68
C ILE A 256 0.59 -28.17 0.29
N TYR A 257 0.43 -27.33 -0.73
CA TYR A 257 0.25 -27.82 -2.10
C TYR A 257 1.45 -28.64 -2.59
N LYS A 258 2.67 -28.20 -2.27
CA LYS A 258 3.91 -28.93 -2.58
C LYS A 258 4.11 -30.20 -1.75
N LYS A 259 3.25 -30.46 -0.75
CA LYS A 259 3.36 -31.54 0.25
C LYS A 259 4.60 -31.42 1.16
N GLU A 260 5.09 -30.22 1.35
CA GLU A 260 6.19 -29.88 2.27
C GLU A 260 5.67 -29.49 3.66
N ASN A 261 4.42 -29.00 3.73
CA ASN A 261 3.66 -28.74 4.96
C ASN A 261 2.32 -29.50 4.95
N ASN A 262 1.62 -29.46 6.07
CA ASN A 262 0.32 -30.10 6.28
C ASN A 262 -0.66 -29.16 7.02
N SER A 263 -1.85 -29.66 7.38
CA SER A 263 -2.88 -28.87 8.08
C SER A 263 -2.45 -28.40 9.48
N ASP A 264 -1.58 -29.16 10.16
CA ASP A 264 -1.14 -28.79 11.51
C ASP A 264 -0.22 -27.57 11.45
N ASP A 265 0.64 -27.47 10.43
CA ASP A 265 1.48 -26.28 10.16
C ASP A 265 0.62 -25.04 9.90
N LEU A 266 -0.51 -25.20 9.19
CA LEU A 266 -1.45 -24.09 8.97
C LEU A 266 -2.12 -23.66 10.28
N ILE A 267 -2.55 -24.60 11.10
CA ILE A 267 -3.15 -24.31 12.41
C ILE A 267 -2.14 -23.61 13.32
N GLU A 268 -0.89 -24.06 13.33
CA GLU A 268 0.18 -23.43 14.08
C GLU A 268 0.41 -21.99 13.61
N ASN A 269 0.48 -21.76 12.29
CA ASN A 269 0.61 -20.42 11.73
C ASN A 269 -0.56 -19.49 12.12
N ILE A 270 -1.80 -19.98 12.03
CA ILE A 270 -2.99 -19.22 12.44
C ILE A 270 -2.92 -18.86 13.93
N ASN A 271 -2.61 -19.84 14.80
CA ASN A 271 -2.51 -19.60 16.24
C ASN A 271 -1.40 -18.62 16.58
N ARG A 272 -0.27 -18.69 15.89
CA ARG A 272 0.83 -17.73 16.04
C ARG A 272 0.37 -16.31 15.66
N ASN A 273 -0.28 -16.16 14.52
CA ASN A 273 -0.79 -14.85 14.09
C ASN A 273 -1.82 -14.27 15.08
N ILE A 274 -2.74 -15.10 15.61
CA ILE A 274 -3.71 -14.67 16.63
C ILE A 274 -3.02 -14.18 17.92
N ASN A 275 -1.88 -14.76 18.29
CA ASN A 275 -1.16 -14.38 19.50
C ASN A 275 -0.28 -13.15 19.30
N ASP A 276 0.32 -12.99 18.12
CA ASP A 276 1.37 -12.01 17.87
C ASP A 276 0.83 -10.70 17.32
N TYR A 277 -0.27 -10.74 16.53
CA TYR A 277 -0.89 -9.53 15.99
C TYR A 277 -1.97 -8.97 16.92
N SER A 278 -2.12 -7.65 16.91
CA SER A 278 -3.23 -6.96 17.58
C SER A 278 -4.57 -7.43 17.02
N SER A 279 -5.60 -7.52 17.86
CA SER A 279 -6.97 -7.90 17.44
C SER A 279 -7.60 -6.94 16.42
N ASP A 280 -7.10 -5.73 16.34
CA ASP A 280 -7.61 -4.68 15.45
C ASP A 280 -6.83 -4.60 14.13
N HIS A 281 -5.74 -5.41 14.01
CA HIS A 281 -4.94 -5.46 12.80
C HIS A 281 -5.51 -6.49 11.81
N ILE A 282 -5.63 -6.09 10.55
CA ILE A 282 -6.14 -6.96 9.49
C ILE A 282 -4.98 -7.60 8.73
N LEU A 283 -4.92 -8.92 8.72
CA LEU A 283 -3.99 -9.67 7.89
C LEU A 283 -4.60 -9.98 6.52
N MET A 284 -4.05 -9.41 5.47
CA MET A 284 -4.45 -9.69 4.09
C MET A 284 -3.97 -11.08 3.68
N ASN A 285 -4.89 -12.02 3.55
CA ASN A 285 -4.62 -13.33 2.97
C ASN A 285 -4.71 -13.23 1.44
N PHE A 286 -3.73 -13.80 0.74
CA PHE A 286 -3.70 -13.77 -0.72
C PHE A 286 -3.14 -15.07 -1.31
N THR A 287 -3.58 -15.39 -2.51
CA THR A 287 -3.09 -16.54 -3.28
C THR A 287 -2.27 -16.10 -4.49
N SER A 288 -2.39 -14.84 -4.88
CA SER A 288 -1.74 -14.27 -6.06
C SER A 288 -1.63 -12.76 -5.91
N ASN A 289 -0.57 -12.19 -6.45
CA ASN A 289 -0.38 -10.78 -6.72
C ASN A 289 0.56 -10.61 -7.93
N HIS A 290 0.88 -9.38 -8.31
CA HIS A 290 1.75 -9.11 -9.45
C HIS A 290 3.16 -9.69 -9.28
N ASP A 291 3.72 -9.70 -8.05
CA ASP A 291 5.04 -10.23 -7.75
C ASP A 291 5.08 -11.75 -7.78
N GLU A 292 4.19 -12.40 -7.04
CA GLU A 292 4.11 -13.85 -7.00
C GLU A 292 3.91 -14.47 -8.39
N ASN A 293 3.11 -13.83 -9.24
CA ASN A 293 2.94 -14.26 -10.62
C ASN A 293 4.22 -14.15 -11.46
N THR A 294 5.13 -13.26 -11.06
CA THR A 294 6.41 -13.04 -11.77
C THR A 294 7.45 -14.09 -11.40
N TRP A 295 7.61 -14.41 -10.09
CA TRP A 295 8.66 -15.33 -9.65
C TRP A 295 8.21 -16.76 -9.43
N ALA A 296 6.98 -16.96 -8.97
CA ALA A 296 6.50 -18.27 -8.51
C ALA A 296 5.47 -18.91 -9.48
N GLY A 297 5.19 -18.24 -10.61
CA GLY A 297 4.18 -18.68 -11.58
C GLY A 297 2.76 -18.28 -11.18
N THR A 298 1.80 -18.62 -12.03
CA THR A 298 0.39 -18.31 -11.79
C THR A 298 -0.18 -19.06 -10.59
N VAL A 299 -1.35 -18.65 -10.12
CA VAL A 299 -2.09 -19.38 -9.07
C VAL A 299 -2.32 -20.85 -9.45
N PHE A 300 -2.52 -21.15 -10.72
CA PHE A 300 -2.69 -22.54 -11.21
C PHE A 300 -1.40 -23.34 -11.18
N ASP A 301 -0.24 -22.69 -11.36
CA ASP A 301 1.06 -23.35 -11.24
C ASP A 301 1.37 -23.67 -9.79
N ARG A 302 0.94 -22.83 -8.85
CA ARG A 302 1.19 -22.98 -7.42
C ARG A 302 0.20 -23.88 -6.67
N TYR A 303 -1.08 -23.92 -7.11
CA TYR A 303 -2.15 -24.63 -6.39
C TYR A 303 -2.90 -25.66 -7.27
N GLY A 304 -2.48 -25.83 -8.52
CA GLY A 304 -3.13 -26.74 -9.47
C GLY A 304 -4.41 -26.17 -10.09
N LYS A 305 -5.03 -27.01 -10.91
CA LYS A 305 -6.28 -26.68 -11.63
C LYS A 305 -7.47 -27.28 -10.92
#